data_81169c247c8a03e4f5c57e08d54a8d81
#
_entry.id   81169c247c8a03e4f5c57e08d54a8d81
#
_cell.length_a   1.000
_cell.length_b   1.000
_cell.length_c   1.000
_cell.angle_alpha   90.00
_cell.angle_beta   90.00
_cell.angle_gamma   90.00
#
_symmetry.space_group_name_H-M   'P 1'
#
loop_
_entity.id
_entity.type
_entity.pdbx_description
1 polymer ?
#
loop_
_entity_poly.entity_id
_entity_poly.type
_entity_poly.pdbx_seq_one_letter_code
_entity_poly.pdbx_strand_id
1 'polypeptide(L)'
;MLQAQVFTLYPEIFPGPLDKGLYGKAMAKKLWSLNVINIRDAANDKHKTVDDTPYGGGTGMLLKPDVLANSIDQNLNKGDRIFYLSPKGKIFDQKLAQDLSKEKSFSLICGHFEGVDERVLSTRNIEELSIGDYVLSGGETAALVVLDSVLRLLPGVLGNEKSVSEETFENGLLEYPQYTKPQIWEKKSVPDVLLSGDHAKIKDWRLSQSEAITRVRRPDLWQKYKKD
;
A
#
# COMPACT_ATOMS: atom_id res chain seq x y z
N MET A 1 16.93 -7.44 -1.39
CA MET A 1 16.65 -6.00 -1.47
C MET A 1 15.46 -5.80 -2.41
N LEU A 2 14.38 -5.21 -1.95
CA LEU A 2 13.24 -4.85 -2.78
C LEU A 2 13.53 -3.53 -3.52
N GLN A 3 13.19 -3.47 -4.81
CA GLN A 3 13.28 -2.25 -5.61
C GLN A 3 11.87 -1.79 -5.97
N ALA A 4 11.44 -0.64 -5.46
CA ALA A 4 10.18 -0.03 -5.86
C ALA A 4 10.45 1.09 -6.90
N GLN A 5 9.59 1.18 -7.92
CA GLN A 5 9.59 2.29 -8.87
C GLN A 5 8.27 3.05 -8.76
N VAL A 6 8.32 4.36 -8.91
CA VAL A 6 7.13 5.20 -8.95
C VAL A 6 7.21 6.13 -10.15
N PHE A 7 6.23 6.03 -11.04
CA PHE A 7 6.02 6.95 -12.15
C PHE A 7 5.05 8.04 -11.72
N THR A 8 5.47 9.28 -11.73
CA THR A 8 4.68 10.42 -11.20
C THR A 8 4.96 11.71 -11.97
N LEU A 9 4.06 12.68 -11.87
CA LEU A 9 4.30 14.07 -12.32
C LEU A 9 4.95 14.94 -11.21
N TYR A 10 5.01 14.44 -9.95
CA TYR A 10 5.48 15.16 -8.77
C TYR A 10 6.53 14.35 -8.00
N PRO A 11 7.72 14.16 -8.58
CA PRO A 11 8.76 13.33 -7.97
C PRO A 11 9.22 13.85 -6.59
N GLU A 12 9.06 15.13 -6.30
CA GLU A 12 9.41 15.78 -5.04
C GLU A 12 8.55 15.31 -3.85
N ILE A 13 7.40 14.66 -4.09
CA ILE A 13 6.58 14.05 -3.03
C ILE A 13 7.28 12.85 -2.41
N PHE A 14 8.16 12.19 -3.16
CA PHE A 14 8.84 10.98 -2.74
C PHE A 14 10.29 11.23 -2.27
N PRO A 15 10.78 10.44 -1.32
CA PRO A 15 10.09 9.35 -0.62
C PRO A 15 9.13 9.83 0.49
N GLY A 16 8.98 11.13 0.72
CA GLY A 16 8.08 11.70 1.71
C GLY A 16 8.31 11.13 3.12
N PRO A 17 7.29 10.61 3.81
CA PRO A 17 7.46 10.04 5.14
C PRO A 17 8.32 8.77 5.18
N LEU A 18 8.56 8.12 4.04
CA LEU A 18 9.30 6.86 3.96
C LEU A 18 10.82 7.04 4.08
N ASP A 19 11.36 8.27 4.07
CA ASP A 19 12.78 8.53 4.36
C ASP A 19 13.06 8.63 5.87
N LYS A 20 12.02 8.61 6.71
CA LYS A 20 12.12 8.79 8.17
C LYS A 20 11.89 7.47 8.92
N GLY A 21 12.27 7.49 10.20
CA GLY A 21 11.96 6.44 11.15
C GLY A 21 12.43 5.05 10.71
N LEU A 22 11.50 4.13 10.63
CA LEU A 22 11.73 2.72 10.33
C LEU A 22 12.21 2.50 8.89
N TYR A 23 11.51 3.10 7.93
CA TYR A 23 11.76 2.90 6.50
C TYR A 23 13.04 3.59 6.03
N GLY A 24 13.35 4.79 6.55
CA GLY A 24 14.62 5.47 6.26
C GLY A 24 15.83 4.68 6.76
N LYS A 25 15.73 4.07 7.96
CA LYS A 25 16.77 3.16 8.47
C LYS A 25 16.91 1.91 7.60
N ALA A 26 15.81 1.34 7.13
CA ALA A 26 15.80 0.18 6.26
C ALA A 26 16.40 0.49 4.88
N MET A 27 16.12 1.66 4.33
CA MET A 27 16.73 2.15 3.07
C MET A 27 18.25 2.32 3.24
N ALA A 28 18.70 2.94 4.33
CA ALA A 28 20.13 3.08 4.63
C ALA A 28 20.85 1.72 4.77
N LYS A 29 20.15 0.69 5.26
CA LYS A 29 20.63 -0.71 5.32
C LYS A 29 20.49 -1.46 4.00
N LYS A 30 20.02 -0.82 2.93
CA LYS A 30 19.80 -1.42 1.61
C LYS A 30 18.81 -2.60 1.62
N LEU A 31 17.82 -2.59 2.53
CA LEU A 31 16.76 -3.58 2.53
C LEU A 31 15.75 -3.30 1.42
N TRP A 32 15.58 -2.03 1.06
CA TRP A 32 14.78 -1.57 -0.05
C TRP A 32 15.39 -0.31 -0.69
N SER A 33 14.93 0.00 -1.90
CA SER A 33 15.28 1.22 -2.62
C SER A 33 14.07 1.75 -3.39
N LEU A 34 14.05 3.05 -3.65
CA LEU A 34 13.02 3.71 -4.43
C LEU A 34 13.65 4.42 -5.63
N ASN A 35 13.12 4.14 -6.81
CA ASN A 35 13.41 4.89 -8.04
C ASN A 35 12.18 5.71 -8.41
N VAL A 36 12.30 7.02 -8.44
CA VAL A 36 11.20 7.94 -8.78
C VAL A 36 11.42 8.49 -10.17
N ILE A 37 10.47 8.26 -11.05
CA ILE A 37 10.54 8.61 -12.48
C ILE A 37 9.54 9.72 -12.76
N ASN A 38 10.05 10.87 -13.22
CA ASN A 38 9.18 11.95 -13.67
C ASN A 38 8.63 11.63 -15.06
N ILE A 39 7.33 11.36 -15.15
CA ILE A 39 6.65 11.06 -16.43
C ILE A 39 6.86 12.18 -17.44
N ARG A 40 6.98 13.43 -16.98
CA ARG A 40 7.18 14.61 -17.84
C ARG A 40 8.47 14.57 -18.65
N ASP A 41 9.49 13.86 -18.16
CA ASP A 41 10.79 13.79 -18.86
C ASP A 41 10.70 13.03 -20.19
N ALA A 42 9.72 12.16 -20.34
CA ALA A 42 9.44 11.43 -21.56
C ALA A 42 8.65 12.23 -22.64
N ALA A 43 8.21 13.46 -22.31
CA ALA A 43 7.56 14.33 -23.29
C ALA A 43 8.57 14.93 -24.26
N ASN A 44 8.29 14.84 -25.56
CA ASN A 44 9.22 15.22 -26.63
C ASN A 44 9.05 16.67 -27.10
N ASP A 45 7.94 17.34 -26.75
CA ASP A 45 7.68 18.73 -27.13
C ASP A 45 8.43 19.74 -26.24
N LYS A 46 8.62 20.94 -26.75
CA LYS A 46 9.34 22.04 -26.06
C LYS A 46 8.75 22.39 -24.69
N HIS A 47 7.44 22.24 -24.53
CA HIS A 47 6.72 22.62 -23.32
C HIS A 47 6.57 21.46 -22.34
N LYS A 48 7.06 20.27 -22.68
CA LYS A 48 6.94 19.06 -21.85
C LYS A 48 5.47 18.77 -21.48
N THR A 49 4.58 18.86 -22.47
CA THR A 49 3.13 18.67 -22.30
C THR A 49 2.83 17.20 -22.04
N VAL A 50 2.14 16.92 -20.93
CA VAL A 50 1.88 15.57 -20.45
C VAL A 50 0.43 15.14 -20.59
N ASP A 51 -0.48 16.08 -20.87
CA ASP A 51 -1.94 15.89 -20.85
C ASP A 51 -2.60 16.48 -22.09
N ASP A 52 -3.80 16.01 -22.39
CA ASP A 52 -4.63 16.52 -23.48
C ASP A 52 -6.12 16.26 -23.21
N THR A 53 -6.99 16.88 -23.97
CA THR A 53 -8.45 16.75 -23.86
C THR A 53 -8.92 15.35 -24.24
N PRO A 54 -9.89 14.75 -23.51
CA PRO A 54 -10.42 13.43 -23.87
C PRO A 54 -11.24 13.46 -25.15
N TYR A 55 -11.12 12.40 -25.95
CA TYR A 55 -12.05 12.16 -27.05
C TYR A 55 -13.48 11.98 -26.54
N GLY A 56 -14.44 12.50 -27.26
CA GLY A 56 -15.86 12.48 -26.86
C GLY A 56 -16.29 13.69 -26.03
N GLY A 57 -15.35 14.58 -25.70
CA GLY A 57 -15.62 15.75 -24.87
C GLY A 57 -15.66 15.41 -23.38
N GLY A 58 -15.94 16.38 -22.56
CA GLY A 58 -15.98 16.30 -21.09
C GLY A 58 -15.10 17.37 -20.44
N THR A 59 -15.22 17.47 -19.13
CA THR A 59 -14.36 18.35 -18.31
C THR A 59 -13.10 17.58 -17.92
N GLY A 60 -11.97 18.29 -17.88
CA GLY A 60 -10.70 17.71 -17.44
C GLY A 60 -9.80 17.26 -18.59
N MET A 61 -8.70 16.64 -18.24
CA MET A 61 -7.60 16.23 -19.11
C MET A 61 -7.26 14.77 -18.87
N LEU A 62 -6.56 14.12 -19.79
CA LEU A 62 -5.98 12.78 -19.63
C LEU A 62 -4.47 12.84 -19.83
N LEU A 63 -3.74 12.00 -19.11
CA LEU A 63 -2.33 11.76 -19.41
C LEU A 63 -2.18 11.20 -20.84
N LYS A 64 -1.33 11.84 -21.62
CA LYS A 64 -1.08 11.46 -23.01
C LYS A 64 -0.48 10.07 -23.13
N PRO A 65 -0.99 9.22 -24.03
CA PRO A 65 -0.54 7.83 -24.16
C PRO A 65 0.93 7.72 -24.57
N ASP A 66 1.40 8.54 -25.48
CA ASP A 66 2.78 8.53 -25.95
C ASP A 66 3.78 8.89 -24.85
N VAL A 67 3.45 9.89 -24.01
CA VAL A 67 4.32 10.32 -22.92
C VAL A 67 4.41 9.25 -21.84
N LEU A 68 3.25 8.74 -21.37
CA LEU A 68 3.24 7.70 -20.34
C LEU A 68 3.89 6.41 -20.85
N ALA A 69 3.57 6.00 -22.07
CA ALA A 69 4.13 4.81 -22.70
C ALA A 69 5.65 4.90 -22.82
N ASN A 70 6.18 6.01 -23.35
CA ASN A 70 7.62 6.22 -23.45
C ASN A 70 8.31 6.21 -22.08
N SER A 71 7.69 6.82 -21.07
CA SER A 71 8.24 6.82 -19.71
C SER A 71 8.37 5.40 -19.17
N ILE A 72 7.34 4.57 -19.36
CA ILE A 72 7.34 3.17 -18.94
C ILE A 72 8.39 2.37 -19.72
N ASP A 73 8.37 2.44 -21.04
CA ASP A 73 9.24 1.64 -21.91
C ASP A 73 10.73 1.92 -21.69
N GLN A 74 11.08 3.14 -21.29
CA GLN A 74 12.46 3.54 -21.01
C GLN A 74 12.97 3.11 -19.63
N ASN A 75 12.06 2.90 -18.66
CA ASN A 75 12.45 2.76 -17.26
C ASN A 75 11.98 1.46 -16.59
N LEU A 76 10.97 0.78 -17.13
CA LEU A 76 10.45 -0.44 -16.54
C LEU A 76 11.45 -1.58 -16.73
N ASN A 77 11.79 -2.27 -15.63
CA ASN A 77 12.59 -3.48 -15.72
C ASN A 77 11.76 -4.61 -16.34
N LYS A 78 12.38 -5.40 -17.19
CA LYS A 78 11.70 -6.52 -17.85
C LYS A 78 11.20 -7.54 -16.82
N GLY A 79 9.90 -7.77 -16.81
CA GLY A 79 9.24 -8.74 -15.94
C GLY A 79 8.72 -8.17 -14.61
N ASP A 80 8.92 -6.90 -14.33
CA ASP A 80 8.34 -6.26 -13.16
C ASP A 80 6.81 -6.18 -13.29
N ARG A 81 6.12 -6.41 -12.19
CA ARG A 81 4.69 -6.08 -12.08
C ARG A 81 4.53 -4.57 -12.05
N ILE A 82 3.56 -4.06 -12.77
CA ILE A 82 3.28 -2.64 -12.86
C ILE A 82 1.80 -2.38 -12.54
N PHE A 83 1.55 -1.43 -11.65
CA PHE A 83 0.21 -1.10 -11.17
C PHE A 83 -0.10 0.36 -11.45
N TYR A 84 -1.26 0.61 -12.03
CA TYR A 84 -1.87 1.92 -12.10
C TYR A 84 -2.80 2.14 -10.92
N LEU A 85 -2.56 3.17 -10.14
CA LEU A 85 -3.34 3.49 -8.95
C LEU A 85 -4.63 4.19 -9.34
N SER A 86 -5.75 3.49 -9.22
CA SER A 86 -7.06 3.89 -9.73
C SER A 86 -8.17 3.34 -8.83
N PRO A 87 -9.23 4.12 -8.54
CA PRO A 87 -10.39 3.59 -7.80
C PRO A 87 -11.15 2.48 -8.55
N LYS A 88 -10.91 2.30 -9.86
CA LYS A 88 -11.48 1.20 -10.67
C LYS A 88 -10.77 -0.12 -10.45
N GLY A 89 -9.57 -0.10 -9.85
CA GLY A 89 -8.72 -1.26 -9.72
C GLY A 89 -9.20 -2.28 -8.71
N LYS A 90 -8.53 -3.44 -8.71
CA LYS A 90 -8.69 -4.45 -7.66
C LYS A 90 -8.28 -3.86 -6.32
N ILE A 91 -9.05 -4.18 -5.28
CA ILE A 91 -8.73 -3.70 -3.93
C ILE A 91 -7.38 -4.26 -3.45
N PHE A 92 -6.51 -3.35 -3.02
CA PHE A 92 -5.28 -3.66 -2.32
C PHE A 92 -5.58 -4.19 -0.93
N ASP A 93 -5.13 -5.39 -0.63
CA ASP A 93 -5.32 -6.05 0.65
C ASP A 93 -3.99 -6.53 1.24
N GLN A 94 -4.03 -7.04 2.48
CA GLN A 94 -2.86 -7.56 3.19
C GLN A 94 -2.18 -8.70 2.42
N LYS A 95 -2.94 -9.55 1.75
CA LYS A 95 -2.40 -10.65 0.96
C LYS A 95 -1.55 -10.14 -0.20
N LEU A 96 -2.04 -9.14 -0.94
CA LEU A 96 -1.28 -8.54 -2.02
C LEU A 96 -0.03 -7.82 -1.49
N ALA A 97 -0.11 -7.16 -0.33
CA ALA A 97 1.06 -6.57 0.31
C ALA A 97 2.12 -7.63 0.65
N GLN A 98 1.72 -8.78 1.18
CA GLN A 98 2.61 -9.92 1.44
C GLN A 98 3.21 -10.49 0.17
N ASP A 99 2.43 -10.60 -0.91
CA ASP A 99 2.94 -11.09 -2.18
C ASP A 99 3.99 -10.13 -2.76
N LEU A 100 3.70 -8.83 -2.76
CA LEU A 100 4.64 -7.80 -3.24
C LEU A 100 5.91 -7.70 -2.38
N SER A 101 5.82 -7.97 -1.08
CA SER A 101 7.00 -7.96 -0.19
C SER A 101 8.02 -9.08 -0.52
N LYS A 102 7.61 -10.12 -1.24
CA LYS A 102 8.45 -11.24 -1.68
C LYS A 102 9.05 -11.02 -3.07
N GLU A 103 8.55 -10.04 -3.81
CA GLU A 103 9.05 -9.70 -5.13
C GLU A 103 10.44 -9.05 -5.05
N LYS A 104 11.18 -9.11 -6.15
CA LYS A 104 12.45 -8.37 -6.29
C LYS A 104 12.19 -6.90 -6.59
N SER A 105 11.16 -6.62 -7.37
CA SER A 105 10.79 -5.28 -7.81
C SER A 105 9.32 -5.22 -8.21
N PHE A 106 8.75 -4.01 -8.11
CA PHE A 106 7.45 -3.66 -8.68
C PHE A 106 7.38 -2.16 -8.95
N SER A 107 6.42 -1.76 -9.78
CA SER A 107 6.26 -0.38 -10.23
C SER A 107 4.85 0.12 -9.96
N LEU A 108 4.72 1.39 -9.57
CA LEU A 108 3.47 2.09 -9.34
C LEU A 108 3.36 3.29 -10.29
N ILE A 109 2.23 3.46 -10.94
CA ILE A 109 1.90 4.64 -11.75
C ILE A 109 0.92 5.50 -10.97
N CYS A 110 1.32 6.73 -10.68
CA CYS A 110 0.47 7.74 -10.07
C CYS A 110 -0.27 8.51 -11.18
N GLY A 111 -1.57 8.27 -11.28
CA GLY A 111 -2.43 9.00 -12.21
C GLY A 111 -2.77 10.40 -11.70
N HIS A 112 -3.06 11.29 -12.64
CA HIS A 112 -3.55 12.65 -12.41
C HIS A 112 -4.68 12.96 -13.38
N PHE A 113 -5.30 14.11 -13.18
CA PHE A 113 -6.42 14.62 -14.00
C PHE A 113 -7.62 13.65 -13.95
N GLU A 114 -8.22 13.33 -15.10
CA GLU A 114 -9.29 12.32 -15.23
C GLU A 114 -8.75 10.91 -15.43
N GLY A 115 -7.42 10.73 -15.41
CA GLY A 115 -6.74 9.45 -15.53
C GLY A 115 -5.78 9.36 -16.72
N VAL A 116 -5.61 8.14 -17.22
CA VAL A 116 -4.68 7.80 -18.31
C VAL A 116 -5.44 7.26 -19.51
N ASP A 117 -4.83 7.32 -20.67
CA ASP A 117 -5.40 6.70 -21.88
C ASP A 117 -5.45 5.18 -21.74
N GLU A 118 -6.62 4.59 -21.92
CA GLU A 118 -6.90 3.15 -21.74
C GLU A 118 -6.00 2.25 -22.60
N ARG A 119 -5.57 2.74 -23.76
CA ARG A 119 -4.67 1.99 -24.65
C ARG A 119 -3.32 1.69 -24.03
N VAL A 120 -2.83 2.55 -23.13
CA VAL A 120 -1.56 2.30 -22.43
C VAL A 120 -1.71 1.15 -21.43
N LEU A 121 -2.82 1.12 -20.68
CA LEU A 121 -3.10 0.07 -19.70
C LEU A 121 -3.16 -1.31 -20.38
N SER A 122 -3.96 -1.40 -21.45
CA SER A 122 -4.20 -2.66 -22.15
C SER A 122 -2.97 -3.19 -22.89
N THR A 123 -2.17 -2.30 -23.54
CA THR A 123 -1.02 -2.73 -24.35
C THR A 123 0.21 -3.11 -23.54
N ARG A 124 0.27 -2.73 -22.26
CA ARG A 124 1.43 -3.01 -21.37
C ARG A 124 1.09 -3.92 -20.19
N ASN A 125 -0.09 -4.55 -20.20
CA ASN A 125 -0.57 -5.43 -19.12
C ASN A 125 -0.45 -4.77 -17.73
N ILE A 126 -0.85 -3.50 -17.64
CA ILE A 126 -0.83 -2.74 -16.40
C ILE A 126 -2.04 -3.15 -15.57
N GLU A 127 -1.80 -3.60 -14.35
CA GLU A 127 -2.86 -3.94 -13.41
C GLU A 127 -3.41 -2.66 -12.76
N GLU A 128 -4.73 -2.49 -12.69
CA GLU A 128 -5.33 -1.40 -11.92
C GLU A 128 -5.46 -1.80 -10.44
N LEU A 129 -5.05 -0.90 -9.53
CA LEU A 129 -5.01 -1.14 -8.10
C LEU A 129 -5.71 -0.01 -7.34
N SER A 130 -6.68 -0.35 -6.49
CA SER A 130 -7.43 0.57 -5.64
C SER A 130 -7.03 0.41 -4.17
N ILE A 131 -6.87 1.50 -3.45
CA ILE A 131 -6.67 1.49 -1.99
C ILE A 131 -7.98 1.70 -1.20
N GLY A 132 -9.12 1.76 -1.88
CA GLY A 132 -10.45 1.91 -1.26
C GLY A 132 -11.41 2.71 -2.12
N ASP A 133 -12.68 2.74 -1.71
CA ASP A 133 -13.79 3.35 -2.44
C ASP A 133 -13.89 4.87 -2.16
N TYR A 134 -12.87 5.60 -2.55
CA TYR A 134 -12.81 7.07 -2.49
C TYR A 134 -11.86 7.61 -3.56
N VAL A 135 -12.04 8.89 -3.90
CA VAL A 135 -11.26 9.56 -4.94
C VAL A 135 -10.21 10.47 -4.30
N LEU A 136 -8.97 10.39 -4.81
CA LEU A 136 -7.85 11.25 -4.46
C LEU A 136 -7.55 12.21 -5.61
N SER A 137 -6.83 13.30 -5.32
CA SER A 137 -6.41 14.28 -6.34
C SER A 137 -5.34 13.72 -7.29
N GLY A 138 -4.60 12.69 -6.85
CA GLY A 138 -3.53 12.02 -7.60
C GLY A 138 -3.15 10.70 -6.94
N GLY A 139 -2.35 9.91 -7.62
CA GLY A 139 -1.95 8.58 -7.18
C GLY A 139 -0.84 8.55 -6.11
N GLU A 140 -0.16 9.66 -5.83
CA GLU A 140 1.03 9.70 -4.97
C GLU A 140 0.73 9.24 -3.54
N THR A 141 -0.37 9.71 -2.95
CA THR A 141 -0.79 9.29 -1.61
C THR A 141 -1.12 7.79 -1.59
N ALA A 142 -1.78 7.29 -2.64
CA ALA A 142 -2.05 5.86 -2.77
C ALA A 142 -0.76 5.04 -2.89
N ALA A 143 0.23 5.54 -3.65
CA ALA A 143 1.54 4.91 -3.77
C ALA A 143 2.25 4.83 -2.40
N LEU A 144 2.20 5.88 -1.60
CA LEU A 144 2.76 5.87 -0.26
C LEU A 144 2.07 4.85 0.65
N VAL A 145 0.75 4.69 0.57
CA VAL A 145 0.01 3.65 1.32
C VAL A 145 0.44 2.24 0.91
N VAL A 146 0.55 1.97 -0.39
CA VAL A 146 1.00 0.68 -0.89
C VAL A 146 2.43 0.39 -0.45
N LEU A 147 3.34 1.37 -0.62
CA LEU A 147 4.74 1.23 -0.20
C LEU A 147 4.86 1.00 1.30
N ASP A 148 4.18 1.78 2.14
CA ASP A 148 4.20 1.59 3.60
C ASP A 148 3.78 0.17 3.98
N SER A 149 2.64 -0.29 3.44
CA SER A 149 2.08 -1.62 3.71
C SER A 149 3.02 -2.75 3.30
N VAL A 150 3.74 -2.61 2.18
CA VAL A 150 4.68 -3.62 1.68
C VAL A 150 6.00 -3.58 2.45
N LEU A 151 6.57 -2.40 2.67
CA LEU A 151 7.89 -2.23 3.25
C LEU A 151 7.98 -2.72 4.69
N ARG A 152 6.89 -2.57 5.48
CA ARG A 152 6.86 -3.07 6.85
C ARG A 152 6.94 -4.60 6.95
N LEU A 153 6.61 -5.32 5.87
CA LEU A 153 6.65 -6.78 5.79
C LEU A 153 8.03 -7.32 5.40
N LEU A 154 8.96 -6.45 5.00
CA LEU A 154 10.31 -6.89 4.63
C LEU A 154 11.09 -7.37 5.86
N PRO A 155 11.81 -8.52 5.75
CA PRO A 155 12.67 -9.00 6.82
C PRO A 155 13.67 -7.93 7.29
N GLY A 156 13.77 -7.74 8.61
CA GLY A 156 14.69 -6.78 9.22
C GLY A 156 14.24 -5.32 9.19
N VAL A 157 13.06 -5.00 8.67
CA VAL A 157 12.45 -3.67 8.75
C VAL A 157 11.80 -3.47 10.11
N LEU A 158 10.92 -4.37 10.53
CA LEU A 158 10.36 -4.39 11.89
C LEU A 158 11.36 -5.03 12.87
N GLY A 159 11.46 -4.47 14.07
CA GLY A 159 12.39 -4.96 15.09
C GLY A 159 12.01 -6.32 15.69
N ASN A 160 10.76 -6.74 15.56
CA ASN A 160 10.26 -8.03 16.04
C ASN A 160 9.42 -8.69 14.94
N GLU A 161 9.96 -9.72 14.31
CA GLU A 161 9.26 -10.46 13.24
C GLU A 161 7.99 -11.16 13.72
N LYS A 162 7.90 -11.48 15.03
CA LYS A 162 6.68 -12.05 15.62
C LYS A 162 5.51 -11.05 15.69
N SER A 163 5.80 -9.75 15.65
CA SER A 163 4.73 -8.74 15.65
C SER A 163 3.84 -8.84 14.40
N VAL A 164 4.41 -9.20 13.26
CA VAL A 164 3.67 -9.31 11.98
C VAL A 164 2.66 -10.45 12.03
N SER A 165 3.01 -11.57 12.66
CA SER A 165 2.14 -12.78 12.70
C SER A 165 0.93 -12.66 13.63
N GLU A 166 0.88 -11.65 14.50
CA GLU A 166 -0.23 -11.42 15.45
C GLU A 166 -1.08 -10.20 15.08
N GLU A 167 -0.79 -9.54 13.93
CA GLU A 167 -1.46 -8.32 13.52
C GLU A 167 -2.84 -8.57 12.88
N THR A 168 -3.60 -7.50 12.78
CA THR A 168 -4.90 -7.46 12.08
C THR A 168 -4.75 -8.03 10.65
N PHE A 169 -5.70 -8.87 10.25
CA PHE A 169 -5.81 -9.57 8.96
C PHE A 169 -4.91 -10.78 8.73
N GLU A 170 -3.89 -11.03 9.53
CA GLU A 170 -3.02 -12.22 9.36
C GLU A 170 -3.81 -13.54 9.47
N ASN A 171 -4.70 -13.63 10.45
CA ASN A 171 -5.57 -14.79 10.67
C ASN A 171 -7.03 -14.52 10.30
N GLY A 172 -7.29 -13.55 9.41
CA GLY A 172 -8.65 -13.16 9.02
C GLY A 172 -9.45 -12.43 10.10
N LEU A 173 -8.86 -12.13 11.26
CA LEU A 173 -9.48 -11.43 12.37
C LEU A 173 -8.91 -10.02 12.56
N LEU A 174 -9.66 -9.15 13.21
CA LEU A 174 -9.14 -7.91 13.77
C LEU A 174 -8.36 -8.21 15.05
N GLU A 175 -7.37 -7.38 15.35
CA GLU A 175 -6.56 -7.49 16.55
C GLU A 175 -7.40 -7.23 17.82
N TYR A 176 -7.05 -7.91 18.89
CA TYR A 176 -7.63 -7.72 20.23
C TYR A 176 -7.28 -6.35 20.84
N PRO A 177 -8.02 -5.86 21.85
CA PRO A 177 -7.72 -4.57 22.49
C PRO A 177 -6.41 -4.63 23.28
N GLN A 178 -5.57 -3.63 23.06
CA GLN A 178 -4.27 -3.48 23.71
C GLN A 178 -4.36 -2.59 24.94
N TYR A 179 -3.59 -2.90 25.97
CA TYR A 179 -3.51 -2.15 27.22
C TYR A 179 -2.05 -1.86 27.59
N THR A 180 -1.81 -0.69 28.19
CA THR A 180 -0.51 -0.28 28.72
C THR A 180 -0.65 0.39 30.10
N LYS A 181 0.45 0.78 30.68
CA LYS A 181 0.48 1.51 31.96
C LYS A 181 -0.17 2.89 31.84
N PRO A 182 -0.82 3.38 32.91
CA PRO A 182 -0.97 2.77 34.24
C PRO A 182 -2.03 1.66 34.25
N GLN A 183 -1.99 0.75 35.25
CA GLN A 183 -2.94 -0.37 35.39
C GLN A 183 -4.40 0.10 35.57
N ILE A 184 -4.59 1.25 36.19
CA ILE A 184 -5.92 1.88 36.38
C ILE A 184 -5.85 3.27 35.73
N TRP A 185 -6.73 3.52 34.77
CA TRP A 185 -6.90 4.80 34.10
C TRP A 185 -8.37 5.19 34.09
N GLU A 186 -8.72 6.38 34.67
CA GLU A 186 -10.09 6.89 34.77
C GLU A 186 -11.07 5.86 35.35
N LYS A 187 -10.69 5.20 36.46
CA LYS A 187 -11.47 4.15 37.15
C LYS A 187 -11.70 2.86 36.32
N LYS A 188 -11.04 2.70 35.18
CA LYS A 188 -11.04 1.48 34.38
C LYS A 188 -9.72 0.74 34.57
N SER A 189 -9.80 -0.54 34.94
CA SER A 189 -8.62 -1.40 35.13
C SER A 189 -8.29 -2.18 33.85
N VAL A 190 -7.01 -2.54 33.72
CA VAL A 190 -6.59 -3.59 32.78
C VAL A 190 -7.25 -4.91 33.20
N PRO A 191 -7.73 -5.75 32.24
CA PRO A 191 -8.28 -7.06 32.54
C PRO A 191 -7.30 -7.93 33.33
N ASP A 192 -7.77 -8.56 34.43
CA ASP A 192 -6.93 -9.34 35.35
C ASP A 192 -6.18 -10.48 34.68
N VAL A 193 -6.77 -11.10 33.65
CA VAL A 193 -6.12 -12.16 32.85
C VAL A 193 -4.80 -11.70 32.25
N LEU A 194 -4.68 -10.42 31.83
CA LEU A 194 -3.46 -9.85 31.26
C LEU A 194 -2.36 -9.60 32.31
N LEU A 195 -2.73 -9.59 33.59
CA LEU A 195 -1.85 -9.42 34.75
C LEU A 195 -1.43 -10.75 35.37
N SER A 196 -2.06 -11.85 34.97
CA SER A 196 -1.89 -13.17 35.61
C SER A 196 -0.53 -13.85 35.35
N GLY A 197 0.17 -13.48 34.29
CA GLY A 197 1.35 -14.19 33.81
C GLY A 197 1.07 -15.57 33.17
N ASP A 198 -0.19 -16.00 33.13
CA ASP A 198 -0.60 -17.26 32.50
C ASP A 198 -0.75 -17.07 30.98
N HIS A 199 0.32 -17.42 30.27
CA HIS A 199 0.39 -17.23 28.81
C HIS A 199 -0.72 -17.97 28.03
N ALA A 200 -1.19 -19.12 28.54
CA ALA A 200 -2.26 -19.87 27.89
C ALA A 200 -3.58 -19.10 28.00
N LYS A 201 -3.96 -18.69 29.21
CA LYS A 201 -5.18 -17.88 29.42
C LYS A 201 -5.13 -16.55 28.71
N ILE A 202 -3.97 -15.89 28.65
CA ILE A 202 -3.79 -14.63 27.91
C ILE A 202 -4.04 -14.86 26.43
N LYS A 203 -3.51 -15.94 25.82
CA LYS A 203 -3.72 -16.30 24.42
C LYS A 203 -5.20 -16.55 24.12
N ASP A 204 -5.87 -17.34 24.93
CA ASP A 204 -7.30 -17.65 24.77
C ASP A 204 -8.17 -16.38 24.90
N TRP A 205 -7.85 -15.52 25.86
CA TRP A 205 -8.53 -14.25 26.01
C TRP A 205 -8.33 -13.34 24.78
N ARG A 206 -7.10 -13.22 24.27
CA ARG A 206 -6.80 -12.44 23.07
C ARG A 206 -7.61 -12.92 21.87
N LEU A 207 -7.63 -14.24 21.65
CA LEU A 207 -8.41 -14.84 20.56
C LEU A 207 -9.90 -14.51 20.71
N SER A 208 -10.49 -14.73 21.90
CA SER A 208 -11.90 -14.44 22.15
C SER A 208 -12.26 -12.97 21.92
N GLN A 209 -11.35 -12.04 22.26
CA GLN A 209 -11.55 -10.61 22.00
C GLN A 209 -11.46 -10.28 20.49
N SER A 210 -10.51 -10.87 19.79
CA SER A 210 -10.39 -10.71 18.33
C SER A 210 -11.63 -11.21 17.59
N GLU A 211 -12.16 -12.36 17.99
CA GLU A 211 -13.41 -12.91 17.43
C GLU A 211 -14.61 -12.00 17.73
N ALA A 212 -14.76 -11.56 18.98
CA ALA A 212 -15.85 -10.69 19.39
C ALA A 212 -15.84 -9.35 18.63
N ILE A 213 -14.68 -8.71 18.53
CA ILE A 213 -14.51 -7.43 17.80
C ILE A 213 -14.77 -7.61 16.32
N THR A 214 -14.21 -8.66 15.72
CA THR A 214 -14.38 -8.94 14.28
C THR A 214 -15.85 -9.17 13.95
N ARG A 215 -16.52 -9.97 14.73
CA ARG A 215 -17.95 -10.25 14.57
C ARG A 215 -18.81 -8.99 14.54
N VAL A 216 -18.49 -8.01 15.37
CA VAL A 216 -19.27 -6.76 15.48
C VAL A 216 -18.86 -5.72 14.45
N ARG A 217 -17.55 -5.51 14.26
CA ARG A 217 -17.04 -4.41 13.44
C ARG A 217 -16.82 -4.77 11.98
N ARG A 218 -16.53 -6.04 11.69
CA ARG A 218 -16.24 -6.54 10.34
C ARG A 218 -16.95 -7.88 10.10
N PRO A 219 -18.30 -7.87 10.01
CA PRO A 219 -19.08 -9.09 9.78
C PRO A 219 -18.71 -9.81 8.48
N ASP A 220 -18.20 -9.09 7.49
CA ASP A 220 -17.65 -9.62 6.24
C ASP A 220 -16.42 -10.51 6.47
N LEU A 221 -15.48 -10.09 7.31
CA LEU A 221 -14.31 -10.89 7.71
C LEU A 221 -14.72 -12.07 8.58
N TRP A 222 -15.65 -11.83 9.52
CA TRP A 222 -16.16 -12.89 10.38
C TRP A 222 -16.81 -14.05 9.60
N GLN A 223 -17.55 -13.73 8.54
CA GLN A 223 -18.15 -14.75 7.67
C GLN A 223 -17.10 -15.55 6.90
N LYS A 224 -15.99 -14.94 6.49
CA LYS A 224 -14.88 -15.63 5.84
C LYS A 224 -14.16 -16.55 6.83
N TYR A 225 -13.78 -16.02 8.00
CA TYR A 225 -13.10 -16.77 9.07
C TYR A 225 -13.84 -18.03 9.52
N LYS A 226 -15.17 -18.01 9.53
CA LYS A 226 -16.00 -19.19 9.89
C LYS A 226 -16.07 -20.27 8.80
N LYS A 227 -15.68 -19.98 7.58
CA LYS A 227 -15.74 -20.94 6.46
C LYS A 227 -14.42 -21.69 6.26
N ASP A 228 -13.35 -21.13 6.79
CA ASP A 228 -12.01 -21.72 6.83
C ASP A 228 -11.84 -22.56 8.11
#